data_4a5a93e23f858d94912a61e209803d1d
#
_entry.id   4a5a93e23f858d94912a61e209803d1d
#
_cell.length_a   1.000
_cell.length_b   1.000
_cell.length_c   1.000
_cell.angle_alpha   90.00
_cell.angle_beta   90.00
_cell.angle_gamma   90.00
#
_symmetry.space_group_name_H-M   'P 1'
#
loop_
_entity.id
_entity.type
_entity.pdbx_description
1 polymer ?
#
loop_
_entity_poly.entity_id
_entity_poly.type
_entity_poly.pdbx_seq_one_letter_code
_entity_poly.pdbx_strand_id
1 'polypeptide(L)'
;PFACVSENIVNGNEVNFHKGVLATAMRASMAIPGVFTPVRLDSMVLVDGGVVNNYPVNVARAMGADIIIGVDVQSDLKPANELNSAGSILGQLINLMGLQLYKKNLEETNAYIKVNVEGYSAASFTPNAVDTLIRRGEEAALAQEGALMKLKQELGLDSTYMPKPLPSYPYSPSRKVYIKEITFDGLDEKDKRWLLKRCDLKEDSEISIRRIEEATAILCSNLEYSSATYNLPEAPGGGYNLHFLLSKKYENKLNVGIRFDS
;
A
#
# COMPACT_ATOMS: atom_id res chain seq x y z
N PRO A 1 -5.83 -13.30 9.11
CA PRO A 1 -4.63 -12.51 9.34
C PRO A 1 -4.16 -11.90 8.00
N PHE A 2 -3.52 -10.73 8.07
CA PHE A 2 -3.01 -9.98 6.92
C PHE A 2 -1.64 -9.41 7.26
N ALA A 3 -0.72 -9.36 6.30
CA ALA A 3 0.57 -8.69 6.42
C ALA A 3 0.91 -7.92 5.15
N CYS A 4 1.61 -6.79 5.29
CA CYS A 4 2.29 -6.09 4.21
C CYS A 4 3.80 -6.12 4.46
N VAL A 5 4.56 -6.30 3.38
CA VAL A 5 6.03 -6.28 3.43
C VAL A 5 6.54 -4.93 2.93
N SER A 6 7.50 -4.36 3.62
CA SER A 6 8.25 -3.17 3.21
C SER A 6 9.73 -3.38 3.50
N GLU A 7 10.60 -2.56 2.93
CA GLU A 7 12.01 -2.51 3.26
C GLU A 7 12.34 -1.19 3.96
N ASN A 8 13.11 -1.27 5.05
CA ASN A 8 13.71 -0.10 5.68
C ASN A 8 15.09 0.18 5.08
N ILE A 9 15.18 1.15 4.19
CA ILE A 9 16.43 1.50 3.48
C ILE A 9 17.50 2.14 4.37
N VAL A 10 17.21 2.39 5.66
CA VAL A 10 18.25 2.86 6.61
C VAL A 10 19.20 1.74 6.99
N ASN A 11 18.72 0.49 7.02
CA ASN A 11 19.49 -0.67 7.47
C ASN A 11 19.32 -1.92 6.57
N GLY A 12 18.51 -1.85 5.52
CA GLY A 12 18.26 -2.97 4.59
C GLY A 12 17.37 -4.09 5.15
N ASN A 13 16.70 -3.86 6.29
CA ASN A 13 15.87 -4.89 6.90
C ASN A 13 14.46 -4.92 6.30
N GLU A 14 13.94 -6.14 6.10
CA GLU A 14 12.54 -6.39 5.83
C GLU A 14 11.68 -5.98 7.03
N VAL A 15 10.57 -5.29 6.78
CA VAL A 15 9.59 -4.87 7.79
C VAL A 15 8.23 -5.47 7.43
N ASN A 16 7.73 -6.35 8.28
CA ASN A 16 6.46 -7.04 8.12
C ASN A 16 5.39 -6.40 9.00
N PHE A 17 4.44 -5.73 8.39
CA PHE A 17 3.33 -5.08 9.09
C PHE A 17 2.20 -6.09 9.36
N HIS A 18 2.01 -6.46 10.62
CA HIS A 18 0.89 -7.31 11.08
C HIS A 18 -0.14 -6.54 11.91
N LYS A 19 0.15 -5.29 12.25
CA LYS A 19 -0.66 -4.42 13.12
C LYS A 19 -0.38 -2.95 12.81
N GLY A 20 -1.23 -2.07 13.32
CA GLY A 20 -1.11 -0.62 13.13
C GLY A 20 -2.11 -0.08 12.11
N VAL A 21 -1.83 1.07 11.54
CA VAL A 21 -2.69 1.72 10.55
C VAL A 21 -2.51 1.05 9.20
N LEU A 22 -3.55 0.33 8.73
CA LEU A 22 -3.51 -0.44 7.49
C LEU A 22 -3.13 0.43 6.27
N ALA A 23 -3.68 1.63 6.17
CA ALA A 23 -3.37 2.54 5.06
C ALA A 23 -1.88 2.92 5.01
N THR A 24 -1.24 3.13 6.17
CA THR A 24 0.21 3.40 6.26
C THR A 24 1.02 2.17 5.84
N ALA A 25 0.64 0.98 6.30
CA ALA A 25 1.30 -0.26 5.94
C ALA A 25 1.22 -0.53 4.43
N MET A 26 0.02 -0.39 3.83
CA MET A 26 -0.19 -0.54 2.39
C MET A 26 0.60 0.51 1.60
N ARG A 27 0.59 1.78 2.05
CA ARG A 27 1.34 2.86 1.40
C ARG A 27 2.86 2.64 1.45
N ALA A 28 3.38 2.07 2.54
CA ALA A 28 4.78 1.70 2.66
C ALA A 28 5.13 0.53 1.73
N SER A 29 4.28 -0.51 1.72
CA SER A 29 4.47 -1.70 0.90
C SER A 29 4.42 -1.45 -0.62
N MET A 30 3.80 -0.36 -1.06
CA MET A 30 3.73 0.05 -2.47
C MET A 30 4.62 1.24 -2.81
N ALA A 31 5.54 1.63 -1.94
CA ALA A 31 6.42 2.80 -2.14
C ALA A 31 7.59 2.47 -3.08
N ILE A 32 7.31 2.18 -4.35
CA ILE A 32 8.29 1.79 -5.38
C ILE A 32 9.36 2.89 -5.49
N PRO A 33 10.65 2.56 -5.30
CA PRO A 33 11.74 3.52 -5.43
C PRO A 33 11.76 4.20 -6.80
N GLY A 34 11.88 5.53 -6.80
CA GLY A 34 11.86 6.35 -8.02
C GLY A 34 10.47 6.65 -8.59
N VAL A 35 9.41 5.98 -8.11
CA VAL A 35 8.02 6.23 -8.52
C VAL A 35 7.24 6.93 -7.41
N PHE A 36 7.34 6.45 -6.19
CA PHE A 36 6.64 7.02 -5.04
C PHE A 36 7.60 7.50 -3.97
N THR A 37 7.18 8.53 -3.22
CA THR A 37 7.91 9.00 -2.05
C THR A 37 7.95 7.92 -0.97
N PRO A 38 9.13 7.62 -0.38
CA PRO A 38 9.25 6.70 0.74
C PRO A 38 8.38 7.13 1.93
N VAL A 39 7.90 6.15 2.70
CA VAL A 39 7.15 6.41 3.93
C VAL A 39 8.12 6.54 5.10
N ARG A 40 8.04 7.65 5.84
CA ARG A 40 8.80 7.84 7.07
C ARG A 40 7.94 7.48 8.27
N LEU A 41 8.42 6.53 9.05
CA LEU A 41 7.73 6.05 10.26
C LEU A 41 8.78 5.88 11.36
N ASP A 42 8.67 6.66 12.41
CA ASP A 42 9.67 6.74 13.49
C ASP A 42 11.08 7.00 12.91
N SER A 43 12.04 6.12 13.19
CA SER A 43 13.41 6.19 12.66
C SER A 43 13.61 5.44 11.32
N MET A 44 12.54 4.92 10.72
CA MET A 44 12.58 4.15 9.48
C MET A 44 12.27 5.00 8.25
N VAL A 45 12.89 4.64 7.15
CA VAL A 45 12.54 5.13 5.80
C VAL A 45 12.16 3.92 4.98
N LEU A 46 10.86 3.77 4.73
CA LEU A 46 10.26 2.57 4.17
C LEU A 46 9.97 2.73 2.68
N VAL A 47 10.36 1.73 1.93
CA VAL A 47 10.06 1.57 0.51
C VAL A 47 9.32 0.25 0.27
N ASP A 48 8.94 0.00 -0.99
CA ASP A 48 8.27 -1.23 -1.44
C ASP A 48 9.05 -2.47 -0.98
N GLY A 49 8.34 -3.41 -0.38
CA GLY A 49 8.91 -4.67 0.08
C GLY A 49 9.39 -5.58 -1.04
N GLY A 50 8.91 -5.35 -2.28
CA GLY A 50 9.35 -6.07 -3.46
C GLY A 50 10.85 -5.94 -3.75
N VAL A 51 11.54 -4.96 -3.14
CA VAL A 51 13.00 -4.82 -3.23
C VAL A 51 13.70 -6.01 -2.57
N VAL A 52 13.21 -6.51 -1.44
CA VAL A 52 13.83 -7.60 -0.66
C VAL A 52 13.03 -8.89 -0.73
N ASN A 53 11.70 -8.82 -0.77
CA ASN A 53 10.82 -9.98 -0.68
C ASN A 53 9.50 -9.78 -1.44
N ASN A 54 9.56 -9.93 -2.75
CA ASN A 54 8.39 -9.72 -3.63
C ASN A 54 7.45 -10.93 -3.74
N TYR A 55 7.79 -12.04 -3.09
CA TYR A 55 6.98 -13.26 -3.02
C TYR A 55 7.06 -13.86 -1.61
N PRO A 56 6.37 -13.26 -0.62
CA PRO A 56 6.66 -13.43 0.82
C PRO A 56 6.04 -14.70 1.43
N VAL A 57 6.34 -15.87 0.91
CA VAL A 57 5.89 -17.17 1.42
C VAL A 57 6.41 -17.42 2.83
N ASN A 58 7.68 -17.08 3.10
CA ASN A 58 8.27 -17.16 4.43
C ASN A 58 7.50 -16.36 5.48
N VAL A 59 6.96 -15.20 5.12
CA VAL A 59 6.12 -14.38 6.02
C VAL A 59 4.80 -15.09 6.31
N ALA A 60 4.14 -15.64 5.29
CA ALA A 60 2.91 -16.40 5.48
C ALA A 60 3.14 -17.67 6.36
N ARG A 61 4.27 -18.37 6.17
CA ARG A 61 4.68 -19.48 7.04
C ARG A 61 4.88 -19.03 8.48
N ALA A 62 5.58 -17.92 8.70
CA ALA A 62 5.78 -17.36 10.04
C ALA A 62 4.47 -16.93 10.72
N MET A 63 3.43 -16.62 9.93
CA MET A 63 2.07 -16.35 10.41
C MET A 63 1.27 -17.62 10.74
N GLY A 64 1.84 -18.81 10.54
CA GLY A 64 1.21 -20.09 10.86
C GLY A 64 0.45 -20.72 9.69
N ALA A 65 0.73 -20.36 8.44
CA ALA A 65 0.12 -21.00 7.29
C ALA A 65 0.79 -22.37 7.02
N ASP A 66 0.00 -23.46 7.08
CA ASP A 66 0.45 -24.82 6.76
C ASP A 66 0.46 -25.08 5.25
N ILE A 67 -0.39 -24.38 4.51
CA ILE A 67 -0.52 -24.51 3.05
C ILE A 67 -0.43 -23.13 2.43
N ILE A 68 0.39 -23.04 1.37
CA ILE A 68 0.61 -21.81 0.62
C ILE A 68 0.11 -21.98 -0.81
N ILE A 69 -0.85 -21.14 -1.19
CA ILE A 69 -1.18 -20.89 -2.59
C ILE A 69 -0.51 -19.56 -2.96
N GLY A 70 0.51 -19.62 -3.77
CA GLY A 70 1.29 -18.45 -4.16
C GLY A 70 0.90 -17.96 -5.55
N VAL A 71 0.53 -16.69 -5.64
CA VAL A 71 0.24 -16.02 -6.93
C VAL A 71 1.39 -15.08 -7.25
N ASP A 72 2.10 -15.36 -8.33
CA ASP A 72 3.25 -14.57 -8.77
C ASP A 72 2.85 -13.68 -9.96
N VAL A 73 2.92 -12.38 -9.71
CA VAL A 73 2.65 -11.32 -10.69
C VAL A 73 3.92 -10.55 -11.09
N GLN A 74 5.09 -11.11 -10.79
CA GLN A 74 6.37 -10.49 -11.18
C GLN A 74 6.63 -10.69 -12.67
N SER A 75 7.27 -9.69 -13.29
CA SER A 75 7.84 -9.84 -14.62
C SER A 75 9.11 -10.68 -14.55
N ASP A 76 9.39 -11.44 -15.62
CA ASP A 76 10.65 -12.14 -15.74
C ASP A 76 11.84 -11.16 -15.89
N LEU A 77 13.05 -11.66 -15.64
CA LEU A 77 14.26 -10.88 -15.84
C LEU A 77 14.39 -10.49 -17.33
N LYS A 78 14.72 -9.23 -17.56
CA LYS A 78 14.89 -8.71 -18.92
C LYS A 78 16.17 -9.24 -19.56
N PRO A 79 16.11 -9.57 -20.85
CA PRO A 79 17.31 -9.91 -21.63
C PRO A 79 18.18 -8.64 -21.85
N ALA A 80 19.44 -8.86 -22.21
CA ALA A 80 20.44 -7.79 -22.35
C ALA A 80 20.03 -6.66 -23.30
N ASN A 81 19.30 -6.98 -24.37
CA ASN A 81 18.82 -6.03 -25.38
C ASN A 81 17.68 -5.12 -24.89
N GLU A 82 17.07 -5.39 -23.73
CA GLU A 82 16.03 -4.56 -23.11
C GLU A 82 16.54 -3.69 -21.94
N LEU A 83 17.82 -3.84 -21.57
CA LEU A 83 18.45 -3.09 -20.48
C LEU A 83 19.12 -1.79 -21.00
N ASN A 84 18.36 -0.96 -21.71
CA ASN A 84 18.86 0.21 -22.43
C ASN A 84 18.59 1.54 -21.73
N SER A 85 17.94 1.53 -20.54
CA SER A 85 17.63 2.74 -19.79
C SER A 85 18.00 2.59 -18.31
N ALA A 86 18.26 3.72 -17.64
CA ALA A 86 18.52 3.71 -16.20
C ALA A 86 17.36 3.07 -15.40
N GLY A 87 16.12 3.29 -15.83
CA GLY A 87 14.94 2.68 -15.20
C GLY A 87 14.88 1.16 -15.38
N SER A 88 15.18 0.66 -16.59
CA SER A 88 15.21 -0.80 -16.85
C SER A 88 16.34 -1.49 -16.08
N ILE A 89 17.51 -0.85 -15.98
CA ILE A 89 18.66 -1.37 -15.21
C ILE A 89 18.33 -1.37 -13.71
N LEU A 90 17.78 -0.28 -13.19
CA LEU A 90 17.40 -0.21 -11.76
C LEU A 90 16.35 -1.26 -11.40
N GLY A 91 15.30 -1.42 -12.24
CA GLY A 91 14.28 -2.45 -12.04
C GLY A 91 14.88 -3.86 -12.05
N GLN A 92 15.82 -4.13 -12.96
CA GLN A 92 16.53 -5.41 -13.01
C GLN A 92 17.37 -5.66 -11.75
N LEU A 93 18.07 -4.64 -11.25
CA LEU A 93 18.87 -4.75 -10.02
C LEU A 93 17.96 -5.05 -8.81
N ILE A 94 16.82 -4.39 -8.70
CA ILE A 94 15.81 -4.66 -7.66
C ILE A 94 15.35 -6.12 -7.74
N ASN A 95 14.98 -6.62 -8.92
CA ASN A 95 14.55 -8.00 -9.10
C ASN A 95 15.65 -9.01 -8.74
N LEU A 96 16.91 -8.67 -9.00
CA LEU A 96 18.06 -9.53 -8.67
C LEU A 96 18.34 -9.57 -7.16
N MET A 97 18.09 -8.49 -6.42
CA MET A 97 18.31 -8.43 -4.96
C MET A 97 17.44 -9.47 -4.22
N GLY A 98 16.18 -9.60 -4.57
CA GLY A 98 15.25 -10.57 -3.96
C GLY A 98 15.33 -12.00 -4.51
N LEU A 99 16.12 -12.26 -5.56
CA LEU A 99 16.06 -13.50 -6.33
C LEU A 99 16.36 -14.77 -5.51
N GLN A 100 17.29 -14.72 -4.59
CA GLN A 100 17.64 -15.90 -3.76
C GLN A 100 16.49 -16.27 -2.81
N LEU A 101 15.91 -15.27 -2.18
CA LEU A 101 14.76 -15.48 -1.29
C LEU A 101 13.53 -15.94 -2.08
N TYR A 102 13.30 -15.36 -3.26
CA TYR A 102 12.24 -15.79 -4.17
C TYR A 102 12.33 -17.28 -4.51
N LYS A 103 13.53 -17.77 -4.91
CA LYS A 103 13.75 -19.19 -5.22
C LYS A 103 13.42 -20.10 -4.03
N LYS A 104 13.90 -19.73 -2.84
CA LYS A 104 13.59 -20.45 -1.60
C LYS A 104 12.08 -20.46 -1.31
N ASN A 105 11.43 -19.31 -1.42
CA ASN A 105 9.99 -19.17 -1.19
C ASN A 105 9.17 -19.98 -2.22
N LEU A 106 9.66 -20.09 -3.45
CA LEU A 106 9.02 -20.89 -4.49
C LEU A 106 9.04 -22.39 -4.13
N GLU A 107 10.13 -22.90 -3.58
CA GLU A 107 10.26 -24.30 -3.12
C GLU A 107 9.29 -24.61 -1.97
N GLU A 108 8.94 -23.62 -1.14
CA GLU A 108 8.01 -23.74 -0.02
C GLU A 108 6.53 -23.55 -0.39
N THR A 109 6.23 -23.31 -1.67
CA THR A 109 4.87 -23.09 -2.19
C THR A 109 4.19 -24.39 -2.56
N ASN A 110 2.96 -24.62 -2.05
CA ASN A 110 2.21 -25.85 -2.33
C ASN A 110 1.49 -25.80 -3.69
N ALA A 111 0.94 -24.64 -4.06
CA ALA A 111 0.37 -24.40 -5.39
C ALA A 111 0.87 -23.06 -5.93
N TYR A 112 1.57 -23.10 -7.05
CA TYR A 112 2.16 -21.93 -7.68
C TYR A 112 1.36 -21.51 -8.92
N ILE A 113 0.94 -20.25 -8.94
CA ILE A 113 0.17 -19.65 -10.02
C ILE A 113 0.98 -18.49 -10.58
N LYS A 114 1.55 -18.66 -11.77
CA LYS A 114 2.27 -17.60 -12.49
C LYS A 114 1.31 -16.87 -13.42
N VAL A 115 1.11 -15.58 -13.18
CA VAL A 115 0.29 -14.72 -14.03
C VAL A 115 1.15 -14.09 -15.13
N ASN A 116 0.71 -14.16 -16.37
CA ASN A 116 1.37 -13.44 -17.47
C ASN A 116 1.06 -11.94 -17.36
N VAL A 117 2.05 -11.16 -17.00
CA VAL A 117 1.96 -9.69 -16.89
C VAL A 117 2.65 -8.96 -18.05
N GLU A 118 3.06 -9.67 -19.10
CA GLU A 118 3.73 -9.10 -20.28
C GLU A 118 2.91 -7.96 -20.89
N GLY A 119 3.58 -6.85 -21.19
CA GLY A 119 2.99 -5.62 -21.71
C GLY A 119 2.39 -4.69 -20.64
N TYR A 120 2.45 -5.07 -19.35
CA TYR A 120 1.93 -4.28 -18.24
C TYR A 120 2.99 -4.05 -17.15
N SER A 121 2.74 -3.06 -16.32
CA SER A 121 3.59 -2.70 -15.19
C SER A 121 2.74 -2.36 -13.97
N ALA A 122 3.38 -2.16 -12.82
CA ALA A 122 2.72 -1.69 -11.59
C ALA A 122 1.99 -0.33 -11.76
N ALA A 123 2.22 0.41 -12.85
CA ALA A 123 1.54 1.66 -13.18
C ALA A 123 0.39 1.50 -14.19
N SER A 124 0.02 0.29 -14.57
CA SER A 124 -1.01 0.01 -15.59
C SER A 124 -2.42 -0.01 -14.99
N PHE A 125 -2.99 1.17 -14.73
CA PHE A 125 -4.31 1.34 -14.08
C PHE A 125 -5.44 1.74 -15.04
N THR A 126 -5.28 1.59 -16.35
CA THR A 126 -6.41 1.83 -17.27
C THR A 126 -7.45 0.70 -17.12
N PRO A 127 -8.77 0.97 -17.32
CA PRO A 127 -9.80 -0.06 -17.22
C PRO A 127 -9.47 -1.31 -18.03
N ASN A 128 -9.04 -1.16 -19.29
CA ASN A 128 -8.66 -2.28 -20.15
C ASN A 128 -7.46 -3.08 -19.61
N ALA A 129 -6.48 -2.42 -19.00
CA ALA A 129 -5.34 -3.09 -18.39
C ALA A 129 -5.79 -3.93 -17.18
N VAL A 130 -6.63 -3.34 -16.32
CA VAL A 130 -7.18 -4.01 -15.13
C VAL A 130 -7.99 -5.24 -15.54
N ASP A 131 -8.94 -5.10 -16.48
CA ASP A 131 -9.78 -6.21 -16.97
C ASP A 131 -8.92 -7.33 -17.59
N THR A 132 -7.91 -6.96 -18.37
CA THR A 132 -7.00 -7.93 -18.99
C THR A 132 -6.18 -8.68 -17.94
N LEU A 133 -5.64 -7.99 -16.94
CA LEU A 133 -4.84 -8.63 -15.89
C LEU A 133 -5.70 -9.52 -14.98
N ILE A 134 -6.93 -9.14 -14.67
CA ILE A 134 -7.89 -9.99 -13.94
C ILE A 134 -8.14 -11.27 -14.72
N ARG A 135 -8.48 -11.19 -16.02
CA ARG A 135 -8.71 -12.36 -16.87
C ARG A 135 -7.48 -13.26 -16.97
N ARG A 136 -6.29 -12.71 -17.14
CA ARG A 136 -5.03 -13.48 -17.15
C ARG A 136 -4.78 -14.18 -15.81
N GLY A 137 -5.13 -13.54 -14.68
CA GLY A 137 -5.06 -14.16 -13.37
C GLY A 137 -6.02 -15.34 -13.23
N GLU A 138 -7.24 -15.21 -13.70
CA GLU A 138 -8.24 -16.28 -13.72
C GLU A 138 -7.79 -17.46 -14.60
N GLU A 139 -7.33 -17.19 -15.84
CA GLU A 139 -6.77 -18.20 -16.74
C GLU A 139 -5.59 -18.95 -16.12
N ALA A 140 -4.66 -18.23 -15.46
CA ALA A 140 -3.53 -18.82 -14.78
C ALA A 140 -3.95 -19.71 -13.59
N ALA A 141 -4.96 -19.32 -12.82
CA ALA A 141 -5.51 -20.11 -11.73
C ALA A 141 -6.22 -21.38 -12.27
N LEU A 142 -7.02 -21.27 -13.32
CA LEU A 142 -7.68 -22.40 -13.97
C LEU A 142 -6.67 -23.41 -14.54
N ALA A 143 -5.54 -22.93 -15.07
CA ALA A 143 -4.46 -23.82 -15.54
C ALA A 143 -3.83 -24.64 -14.40
N GLN A 144 -4.00 -24.24 -13.15
CA GLN A 144 -3.56 -24.96 -11.95
C GLN A 144 -4.70 -25.72 -11.23
N GLU A 145 -5.87 -25.88 -11.87
CA GLU A 145 -7.04 -26.51 -11.26
C GLU A 145 -6.70 -27.89 -10.67
N GLY A 146 -5.91 -28.71 -11.36
CA GLY A 146 -5.50 -30.03 -10.88
C GLY A 146 -4.74 -29.98 -9.57
N ALA A 147 -3.80 -29.06 -9.42
CA ALA A 147 -3.04 -28.87 -8.18
C ALA A 147 -3.94 -28.35 -7.04
N LEU A 148 -4.82 -27.40 -7.34
CA LEU A 148 -5.77 -26.86 -6.38
C LEU A 148 -6.79 -27.90 -5.92
N MET A 149 -7.30 -28.74 -6.82
CA MET A 149 -8.22 -29.82 -6.48
C MET A 149 -7.55 -30.92 -5.63
N LYS A 150 -6.27 -31.21 -5.88
CA LYS A 150 -5.49 -32.12 -5.03
C LYS A 150 -5.37 -31.57 -3.61
N LEU A 151 -4.99 -30.30 -3.45
CA LEU A 151 -4.93 -29.64 -2.13
C LEU A 151 -6.30 -29.65 -1.44
N LYS A 152 -7.37 -29.39 -2.17
CA LYS A 152 -8.73 -29.47 -1.65
C LYS A 152 -9.06 -30.86 -1.07
N GLN A 153 -8.68 -31.93 -1.77
CA GLN A 153 -8.86 -33.31 -1.29
C GLN A 153 -8.01 -33.63 -0.06
N GLU A 154 -6.73 -33.22 -0.07
CA GLU A 154 -5.82 -33.40 1.08
C GLU A 154 -6.32 -32.69 2.34
N LEU A 155 -7.01 -31.56 2.19
CA LEU A 155 -7.63 -30.81 3.28
C LEU A 155 -9.00 -31.33 3.71
N GLY A 156 -9.55 -32.33 3.03
CA GLY A 156 -10.91 -32.83 3.30
C GLY A 156 -12.01 -31.81 3.01
N LEU A 157 -11.76 -30.83 2.14
CA LEU A 157 -12.72 -29.80 1.76
C LEU A 157 -13.65 -30.36 0.66
N ASP A 158 -14.75 -30.93 1.04
CA ASP A 158 -15.79 -31.42 0.14
C ASP A 158 -16.85 -30.35 -0.19
N SER A 159 -17.90 -30.72 -0.92
CA SER A 159 -18.99 -29.82 -1.29
C SER A 159 -19.84 -29.35 -0.11
N THR A 160 -19.68 -29.95 1.07
CA THR A 160 -20.41 -29.59 2.30
C THR A 160 -19.65 -28.57 3.14
N TYR A 161 -18.37 -28.31 2.82
CA TYR A 161 -17.58 -27.32 3.54
C TYR A 161 -18.15 -25.90 3.34
N MET A 162 -18.55 -25.30 4.43
CA MET A 162 -19.00 -23.92 4.49
C MET A 162 -17.93 -23.08 5.18
N PRO A 163 -17.29 -22.12 4.47
CA PRO A 163 -16.33 -21.23 5.10
C PRO A 163 -17.00 -20.41 6.20
N LYS A 164 -16.32 -20.21 7.31
CA LYS A 164 -16.81 -19.29 8.36
C LYS A 164 -16.98 -17.90 7.74
N PRO A 165 -18.14 -17.27 7.93
CA PRO A 165 -18.34 -15.90 7.44
C PRO A 165 -17.26 -14.99 8.07
N LEU A 166 -16.59 -14.23 7.24
CA LEU A 166 -15.67 -13.20 7.72
C LEU A 166 -16.45 -12.16 8.53
N PRO A 167 -15.87 -11.64 9.63
CA PRO A 167 -16.49 -10.53 10.35
C PRO A 167 -16.77 -9.39 9.35
N SER A 168 -18.04 -9.06 9.17
CA SER A 168 -18.42 -7.91 8.38
C SER A 168 -18.09 -6.66 9.18
N TYR A 169 -17.10 -5.92 8.76
CA TYR A 169 -16.89 -4.54 9.21
C TYR A 169 -17.62 -3.63 8.21
N PRO A 170 -18.84 -3.19 8.52
CA PRO A 170 -19.58 -2.36 7.58
C PRO A 170 -18.87 -1.00 7.46
N TYR A 171 -17.96 -0.88 6.47
CA TYR A 171 -17.50 0.41 6.04
C TYR A 171 -18.67 1.11 5.33
N SER A 172 -19.17 2.18 5.93
CA SER A 172 -20.18 3.02 5.31
C SER A 172 -19.62 4.45 5.23
N PRO A 173 -19.32 4.95 4.02
CA PRO A 173 -18.87 6.34 3.83
C PRO A 173 -19.89 7.36 4.36
N SER A 174 -21.16 6.99 4.38
CA SER A 174 -22.24 7.82 4.92
C SER A 174 -22.43 7.72 6.43
N ARG A 175 -21.70 6.78 7.10
CA ARG A 175 -21.72 6.72 8.58
C ARG A 175 -21.26 8.05 9.14
N LYS A 176 -22.08 8.60 10.03
CA LYS A 176 -21.77 9.82 10.78
C LYS A 176 -21.12 9.46 12.10
N VAL A 177 -20.17 10.25 12.50
CA VAL A 177 -19.50 10.21 13.79
C VAL A 177 -19.59 11.59 14.44
N TYR A 178 -19.81 11.64 15.73
CA TYR A 178 -19.84 12.90 16.48
C TYR A 178 -18.41 13.34 16.77
N ILE A 179 -18.01 14.47 16.21
CA ILE A 179 -16.67 15.05 16.37
C ILE A 179 -16.74 16.16 17.41
N LYS A 180 -16.02 15.99 18.52
CA LYS A 180 -15.93 17.00 19.58
C LYS A 180 -14.95 18.09 19.24
N GLU A 181 -13.76 17.71 18.85
CA GLU A 181 -12.65 18.61 18.58
C GLU A 181 -11.95 18.23 17.28
N ILE A 182 -11.45 19.23 16.56
CA ILE A 182 -10.66 19.04 15.35
C ILE A 182 -9.31 19.72 15.55
N THR A 183 -8.24 18.94 15.45
CA THR A 183 -6.86 19.43 15.59
C THR A 183 -6.06 19.18 14.34
N PHE A 184 -5.06 20.01 14.09
CA PHE A 184 -4.11 19.89 12.98
C PHE A 184 -2.69 19.96 13.55
N ASP A 185 -1.84 19.03 13.16
CA ASP A 185 -0.47 19.00 13.64
C ASP A 185 0.35 20.17 13.09
N GLY A 186 1.00 20.90 14.00
CA GLY A 186 1.94 21.98 13.64
C GLY A 186 1.33 23.24 13.03
N LEU A 187 0.02 23.50 13.20
CA LEU A 187 -0.65 24.71 12.71
C LEU A 187 -1.02 25.67 13.83
N ASP A 188 -1.01 26.96 13.49
CA ASP A 188 -1.54 28.00 14.36
C ASP A 188 -3.07 28.12 14.30
N GLU A 189 -3.69 28.85 15.21
CA GLU A 189 -5.15 29.01 15.31
C GLU A 189 -5.77 29.75 14.11
N LYS A 190 -5.01 30.55 13.38
CA LYS A 190 -5.48 31.27 12.20
C LYS A 190 -5.59 30.31 11.02
N ASP A 191 -4.56 29.49 10.82
CA ASP A 191 -4.51 28.48 9.74
C ASP A 191 -5.52 27.36 10.01
N LYS A 192 -5.67 26.93 11.27
CA LYS A 192 -6.73 25.98 11.71
C LYS A 192 -8.11 26.48 11.26
N ARG A 193 -8.49 27.72 11.62
CA ARG A 193 -9.80 28.28 11.26
C ARG A 193 -10.03 28.36 9.75
N TRP A 194 -8.98 28.72 9.01
CA TRP A 194 -9.06 28.77 7.55
C TRP A 194 -9.28 27.38 6.96
N LEU A 195 -8.55 26.36 7.43
CA LEU A 195 -8.70 24.97 6.98
C LEU A 195 -10.06 24.38 7.34
N LEU A 196 -10.56 24.60 8.55
CA LEU A 196 -11.90 24.16 8.93
C LEU A 196 -12.98 24.70 8.00
N LYS A 197 -12.90 26.00 7.65
CA LYS A 197 -13.82 26.62 6.70
C LYS A 197 -13.67 26.05 5.29
N ARG A 198 -12.42 25.85 4.83
CA ARG A 198 -12.15 25.33 3.48
C ARG A 198 -12.61 23.88 3.31
N CYS A 199 -12.43 23.06 4.35
CA CYS A 199 -12.86 21.66 4.36
C CYS A 199 -14.33 21.48 4.77
N ASP A 200 -15.04 22.58 5.13
CA ASP A 200 -16.41 22.58 5.63
C ASP A 200 -16.58 21.60 6.81
N LEU A 201 -15.69 21.67 7.77
CA LEU A 201 -15.69 20.89 9.00
C LEU A 201 -16.09 21.77 10.18
N LYS A 202 -16.86 21.20 11.09
CA LYS A 202 -17.33 21.89 12.30
C LYS A 202 -17.14 20.99 13.53
N GLU A 203 -16.55 21.55 14.58
CA GLU A 203 -16.46 20.92 15.89
C GLU A 203 -17.86 20.81 16.53
N ASP A 204 -18.00 19.95 17.53
CA ASP A 204 -19.27 19.63 18.21
C ASP A 204 -20.42 19.30 17.24
N SER A 205 -20.14 18.49 16.22
CA SER A 205 -21.13 18.12 15.20
C SER A 205 -20.99 16.69 14.70
N GLU A 206 -22.04 16.18 14.08
CA GLU A 206 -21.99 14.92 13.33
C GLU A 206 -21.40 15.14 11.94
N ILE A 207 -20.29 14.48 11.65
CA ILE A 207 -19.60 14.52 10.37
C ILE A 207 -19.60 13.11 9.75
N SER A 208 -19.88 12.98 8.47
CA SER A 208 -19.78 11.69 7.78
C SER A 208 -18.33 11.34 7.51
N ILE A 209 -18.00 10.05 7.50
CA ILE A 209 -16.66 9.57 7.15
C ILE A 209 -16.25 10.06 5.75
N ARG A 210 -17.15 10.03 4.77
CA ARG A 210 -16.94 10.62 3.45
C ARG A 210 -16.45 12.07 3.53
N ARG A 211 -17.07 12.89 4.39
CA ARG A 211 -16.68 14.30 4.53
C ARG A 211 -15.29 14.48 5.09
N ILE A 212 -14.89 13.62 6.04
CA ILE A 212 -13.52 13.60 6.58
C ILE A 212 -12.51 13.21 5.50
N GLU A 213 -12.84 12.22 4.67
CA GLU A 213 -12.01 11.78 3.55
C GLU A 213 -11.89 12.85 2.46
N GLU A 214 -12.98 13.51 2.10
CA GLU A 214 -12.98 14.67 1.19
C GLU A 214 -12.11 15.81 1.72
N ALA A 215 -12.21 16.13 3.01
CA ALA A 215 -11.37 17.11 3.66
C ALA A 215 -9.88 16.71 3.61
N THR A 216 -9.59 15.45 3.85
CA THR A 216 -8.22 14.92 3.74
C THR A 216 -7.69 15.05 2.31
N ALA A 217 -8.50 14.76 1.30
CA ALA A 217 -8.13 14.94 -0.11
C ALA A 217 -7.89 16.42 -0.47
N ILE A 218 -8.70 17.35 0.06
CA ILE A 218 -8.50 18.80 -0.10
C ILE A 218 -7.15 19.22 0.51
N LEU A 219 -6.82 18.73 1.70
CA LEU A 219 -5.53 19.00 2.35
C LEU A 219 -4.35 18.44 1.55
N CYS A 220 -4.46 17.22 1.02
CA CYS A 220 -3.45 16.62 0.14
C CYS A 220 -3.27 17.38 -1.18
N SER A 221 -4.32 18.02 -1.69
CA SER A 221 -4.25 18.84 -2.92
C SER A 221 -3.59 20.19 -2.72
N ASN A 222 -3.41 20.63 -1.46
CA ASN A 222 -2.74 21.89 -1.16
C ASN A 222 -1.24 21.79 -1.49
N LEU A 223 -0.72 22.81 -2.19
CA LEU A 223 0.69 22.86 -2.61
C LEU A 223 1.68 22.90 -1.43
N GLU A 224 1.23 23.25 -0.24
CA GLU A 224 2.06 23.36 0.96
C GLU A 224 2.31 22.03 1.66
N TYR A 225 1.45 21.03 1.43
CA TYR A 225 1.57 19.73 2.10
C TYR A 225 1.97 18.62 1.12
N SER A 226 2.86 17.75 1.57
CA SER A 226 3.25 16.54 0.84
C SER A 226 2.34 15.36 1.16
N SER A 227 1.75 15.36 2.35
CA SER A 227 0.75 14.38 2.76
C SER A 227 -0.18 14.94 3.82
N ALA A 228 -1.40 14.39 3.87
CA ALA A 228 -2.37 14.58 4.94
C ALA A 228 -2.98 13.22 5.27
N THR A 229 -3.06 12.92 6.57
CA THR A 229 -3.76 11.75 7.09
C THR A 229 -4.59 12.18 8.30
N TYR A 230 -5.45 11.31 8.82
CA TYR A 230 -6.21 11.63 10.03
C TYR A 230 -6.33 10.44 10.98
N ASN A 231 -6.53 10.74 12.26
CA ASN A 231 -6.88 9.80 13.31
C ASN A 231 -8.20 10.20 13.97
N LEU A 232 -8.95 9.21 14.47
CA LEU A 232 -10.22 9.39 15.18
C LEU A 232 -10.16 8.68 16.55
N PRO A 233 -9.35 9.17 17.51
CA PRO A 233 -9.38 8.63 18.87
C PRO A 233 -10.73 8.93 19.54
N GLU A 234 -11.21 7.99 20.35
CA GLU A 234 -12.40 8.20 21.16
C GLU A 234 -12.17 9.33 22.15
N ALA A 235 -13.15 10.22 22.24
CA ALA A 235 -13.11 11.35 23.16
C ALA A 235 -13.69 10.97 24.53
N PRO A 236 -13.16 11.51 25.65
CA PRO A 236 -13.75 11.33 26.98
C PRO A 236 -15.24 11.73 26.98
N GLY A 237 -16.10 10.84 27.48
CA GLY A 237 -17.56 11.06 27.49
C GLY A 237 -18.27 10.83 26.18
N GLY A 238 -17.65 10.06 25.25
CA GLY A 238 -18.23 9.64 23.97
C GLY A 238 -17.92 10.58 22.80
N GLY A 239 -18.16 10.10 21.57
CA GLY A 239 -17.73 10.78 20.35
C GLY A 239 -16.24 10.60 20.06
N TYR A 240 -15.71 11.38 19.10
CA TYR A 240 -14.35 11.25 18.60
C TYR A 240 -13.67 12.63 18.52
N ASN A 241 -12.35 12.66 18.67
CA ASN A 241 -11.54 13.79 18.29
C ASN A 241 -10.96 13.52 16.89
N LEU A 242 -11.10 14.48 15.98
CA LEU A 242 -10.53 14.37 14.64
C LEU A 242 -9.18 15.07 14.63
N HIS A 243 -8.12 14.31 14.44
CA HIS A 243 -6.76 14.84 14.42
C HIS A 243 -6.14 14.66 13.03
N PHE A 244 -5.84 15.78 12.33
CA PHE A 244 -5.15 15.77 11.04
C PHE A 244 -3.64 15.86 11.24
N LEU A 245 -2.92 14.92 10.63
CA LEU A 245 -1.47 14.86 10.56
C LEU A 245 -1.03 15.41 9.20
N LEU A 246 -0.37 16.56 9.18
CA LEU A 246 0.06 17.25 7.98
C LEU A 246 1.58 17.25 7.86
N SER A 247 2.10 16.76 6.73
CA SER A 247 3.52 16.87 6.42
C SER A 247 3.73 18.01 5.41
N LYS A 248 4.51 19.03 5.80
CA LYS A 248 4.86 20.13 4.90
C LYS A 248 5.81 19.65 3.80
N LYS A 249 5.65 20.18 2.60
CA LYS A 249 6.66 20.03 1.53
C LYS A 249 7.92 20.80 1.92
N TYR A 250 9.05 20.16 1.78
CA TYR A 250 10.32 20.90 1.81
C TYR A 250 10.45 21.68 0.50
N GLU A 251 10.31 23.00 0.56
CA GLU A 251 10.62 23.87 -0.57
C GLU A 251 12.14 24.02 -0.70
N ASN A 252 12.75 23.21 -1.55
CA ASN A 252 14.08 23.54 -2.06
C ASN A 252 13.89 24.61 -3.14
N LYS A 253 13.97 25.90 -2.76
CA LYS A 253 13.97 27.00 -3.71
C LYS A 253 15.36 27.09 -4.34
N LEU A 254 15.51 26.57 -5.55
CA LEU A 254 16.67 26.83 -6.38
C LEU A 254 16.44 28.21 -7.07
N ASN A 255 17.01 29.28 -6.52
CA ASN A 255 17.02 30.57 -7.16
C ASN A 255 18.17 30.61 -8.20
N VAL A 256 17.84 30.46 -9.48
CA VAL A 256 18.79 30.64 -10.57
C VAL A 256 18.74 32.12 -10.99
N GLY A 257 19.74 32.89 -10.57
CA GLY A 257 19.94 34.27 -11.06
C GLY A 257 20.77 34.24 -12.35
N ILE A 258 20.21 34.71 -13.47
CA ILE A 258 20.97 34.97 -14.69
C ILE A 258 21.37 36.43 -14.66
N ARG A 259 22.67 36.72 -14.57
CA ARG A 259 23.23 38.10 -14.69
C ARG A 259 23.79 38.25 -16.08
N PHE A 260 23.27 39.26 -16.82
CA PHE A 260 23.84 39.70 -18.06
C PHE A 260 24.71 40.93 -17.73
N ASP A 261 26.01 40.82 -17.88
CA ASP A 261 26.92 42.00 -17.89
C ASP A 261 27.08 42.45 -19.35
N SER A 262 26.78 43.73 -19.61
CA SER A 262 26.96 44.41 -20.91
C SER A 262 28.37 44.96 -21.06
#